data_fa455ad10155b6b6193bb7b31989d7f1
#
_entry.id   fa455ad10155b6b6193bb7b31989d7f1
#
_cell.length_a   1.000
_cell.length_b   1.000
_cell.length_c   1.000
_cell.angle_alpha   90.00
_cell.angle_beta   90.00
_cell.angle_gamma   90.00
#
_symmetry.space_group_name_H-M   'P 1'
#
loop_
_entity.id
_entity.type
_entity.pdbx_description
1 polymer ?
#
loop_
_entity_poly.entity_id
_entity_poly.type
_entity_poly.pdbx_seq_one_letter_code
_entity_poly.pdbx_strand_id
1 'polypeptide(L)'
;MRSHKLKVKLTAITKVGDDIYSFTFHPLGNVKLPTFTSGSHIDLHINAELIRQYSLCNNSLETEFYQITVQIEANGKGGSKTLYQDAKINQIYEISAPRNHFPLNLGAKKHLLIAGGIGITPLLAMASELKMRGADFHLHYCARNQNKTIQSNELMELINYGKATIYHDNGDPSNGIDLKKTIRNYEEGRHLYFCGPTGFMAAIKNEIKDWPLDHIHYEHFSAVSQEQNLGKNLNTEFLISLNRSKLKFKVEANESIIDSLRKNNFFIESSCEEGYCGTCLTRYLGGEPDHRDTVLNEKDKKDFILICCSRSNSPELVLDL
;
A
#
# COMPACT_ATOMS: atom_id res chain seq x y z
N MET A 1 -7.69 -4.11 -19.71
CA MET A 1 -6.68 -5.21 -19.83
C MET A 1 -6.90 -6.14 -18.65
N ARG A 2 -7.18 -7.43 -18.87
CA ARG A 2 -7.22 -8.40 -17.77
C ARG A 2 -5.80 -8.49 -17.21
N SER A 3 -5.59 -8.15 -15.95
CA SER A 3 -4.31 -8.36 -15.29
C SER A 3 -3.99 -9.85 -15.33
N HIS A 4 -2.80 -10.21 -15.85
CA HIS A 4 -2.38 -11.61 -15.83
C HIS A 4 -2.23 -12.04 -14.35
N LYS A 5 -3.16 -12.90 -13.91
CA LYS A 5 -3.08 -13.52 -12.59
C LYS A 5 -2.00 -14.60 -12.61
N LEU A 6 -1.17 -14.59 -11.58
CA LEU A 6 -0.15 -15.59 -11.35
C LEU A 6 -0.67 -16.57 -10.29
N LYS A 7 -0.42 -17.86 -10.46
CA LYS A 7 -0.70 -18.87 -9.44
C LYS A 7 0.59 -19.16 -8.66
N VAL A 8 0.50 -19.04 -7.35
CA VAL A 8 1.61 -19.28 -6.42
C VAL A 8 1.18 -20.25 -5.33
N LYS A 9 2.15 -20.96 -4.78
CA LYS A 9 1.95 -21.89 -3.68
C LYS A 9 2.50 -21.29 -2.38
N LEU A 10 1.70 -21.24 -1.34
CA LEU A 10 2.14 -20.85 0.00
C LEU A 10 3.06 -21.95 0.57
N THR A 11 4.31 -21.63 0.85
CA THR A 11 5.32 -22.59 1.29
C THR A 11 5.76 -22.40 2.73
N ALA A 12 5.59 -21.19 3.29
CA ALA A 12 5.89 -20.92 4.68
C ALA A 12 4.94 -19.86 5.28
N ILE A 13 4.61 -20.04 6.56
CA ILE A 13 3.98 -19.05 7.42
C ILE A 13 4.86 -18.95 8.67
N THR A 14 5.43 -17.79 8.94
CA THR A 14 6.36 -17.58 10.05
C THR A 14 5.86 -16.44 10.93
N LYS A 15 5.70 -16.69 12.24
CA LYS A 15 5.43 -15.61 13.20
C LYS A 15 6.70 -14.77 13.36
N VAL A 16 6.61 -13.47 13.06
CA VAL A 16 7.74 -12.52 13.13
C VAL A 16 7.53 -11.39 14.13
N GLY A 17 6.42 -11.41 14.84
CA GLY A 17 6.07 -10.49 15.92
C GLY A 17 4.70 -10.82 16.48
N ASP A 18 4.25 -10.10 17.52
CA ASP A 18 2.90 -10.30 18.06
C ASP A 18 1.86 -9.82 17.05
N ASP A 19 0.98 -10.75 16.63
CA ASP A 19 0.00 -10.60 15.57
C ASP A 19 0.62 -10.24 14.20
N ILE A 20 1.91 -10.56 13.98
CA ILE A 20 2.60 -10.29 12.72
C ILE A 20 3.16 -11.60 12.16
N TYR A 21 2.78 -11.90 10.91
CA TYR A 21 3.15 -13.13 10.23
C TYR A 21 3.72 -12.83 8.84
N SER A 22 4.77 -13.55 8.47
CA SER A 22 5.34 -13.56 7.13
C SER A 22 4.83 -14.76 6.36
N PHE A 23 4.42 -14.54 5.11
CA PHE A 23 3.92 -15.56 4.18
C PHE A 23 4.85 -15.61 2.97
N THR A 24 5.36 -16.80 2.66
CA THR A 24 6.26 -17.01 1.53
C THR A 24 5.56 -17.80 0.44
N PHE A 25 5.61 -17.28 -0.77
CA PHE A 25 4.96 -17.85 -1.95
C PHE A 25 5.99 -18.21 -3.02
N HIS A 26 5.95 -19.46 -3.48
CA HIS A 26 6.75 -19.90 -4.62
C HIS A 26 5.86 -20.09 -5.87
N PRO A 27 6.42 -19.99 -7.08
CA PRO A 27 5.68 -20.29 -8.29
C PRO A 27 5.27 -21.75 -8.35
N LEU A 28 4.29 -22.08 -9.19
CA LEU A 28 3.94 -23.46 -9.49
C LEU A 28 4.89 -24.01 -10.57
N GLY A 29 5.49 -25.18 -10.30
CA GLY A 29 6.44 -25.81 -11.22
C GLY A 29 7.78 -25.06 -11.28
N ASN A 30 8.49 -25.21 -12.40
CA ASN A 30 9.83 -24.63 -12.62
C ASN A 30 9.77 -23.26 -13.34
N VAL A 31 8.79 -22.44 -12.99
CA VAL A 31 8.62 -21.11 -13.58
C VAL A 31 9.16 -20.07 -12.59
N LYS A 32 9.91 -19.08 -13.09
CA LYS A 32 10.33 -17.95 -12.25
C LYS A 32 9.20 -16.95 -12.09
N LEU A 33 9.13 -16.33 -10.92
CA LEU A 33 8.25 -15.19 -10.71
C LEU A 33 8.78 -13.96 -11.48
N PRO A 34 7.90 -13.05 -11.93
CA PRO A 34 8.33 -11.78 -12.49
C PRO A 34 9.25 -11.03 -11.54
N THR A 35 10.27 -10.37 -12.07
CA THR A 35 11.08 -9.43 -11.30
C THR A 35 10.22 -8.26 -10.82
N PHE A 36 10.60 -7.67 -9.70
CA PHE A 36 9.94 -6.49 -9.18
C PHE A 36 10.97 -5.43 -8.76
N THR A 37 10.55 -4.23 -8.48
CA THR A 37 11.39 -3.15 -7.92
C THR A 37 10.99 -2.89 -6.48
N SER A 38 11.94 -2.51 -5.63
CA SER A 38 11.67 -2.22 -4.21
C SER A 38 10.57 -1.16 -4.06
N GLY A 39 9.63 -1.41 -3.15
CA GLY A 39 8.38 -0.66 -3.02
C GLY A 39 7.19 -1.26 -3.78
N SER A 40 7.39 -2.36 -4.52
CA SER A 40 6.29 -3.07 -5.20
C SER A 40 5.39 -3.80 -4.23
N HIS A 41 4.13 -3.94 -4.65
CA HIS A 41 3.10 -4.72 -3.98
C HIS A 41 2.40 -5.68 -4.95
N ILE A 42 1.70 -6.65 -4.39
CA ILE A 42 0.82 -7.58 -5.12
C ILE A 42 -0.60 -7.51 -4.56
N ASP A 43 -1.60 -7.78 -5.39
CA ASP A 43 -2.93 -8.15 -4.92
C ASP A 43 -2.94 -9.65 -4.65
N LEU A 44 -3.26 -10.05 -3.44
CA LEU A 44 -3.47 -11.44 -3.04
C LEU A 44 -4.98 -11.72 -3.01
N HIS A 45 -5.44 -12.66 -3.84
CA HIS A 45 -6.80 -13.18 -3.80
C HIS A 45 -6.90 -14.18 -2.65
N ILE A 46 -7.35 -13.73 -1.49
CA ILE A 46 -7.50 -14.58 -0.29
C ILE A 46 -8.58 -15.61 -0.53
N ASN A 47 -9.71 -15.19 -1.13
CA ASN A 47 -10.77 -16.03 -1.64
C ASN A 47 -11.45 -15.34 -2.84
N ALA A 48 -12.59 -15.88 -3.34
CA ALA A 48 -13.29 -15.36 -4.50
C ALA A 48 -13.77 -13.90 -4.36
N GLU A 49 -14.03 -13.45 -3.13
CA GLU A 49 -14.61 -12.14 -2.85
C GLU A 49 -13.63 -11.18 -2.16
N LEU A 50 -12.52 -11.71 -1.63
CA LEU A 50 -11.62 -10.98 -0.76
C LEU A 50 -10.22 -10.87 -1.37
N ILE A 51 -9.92 -9.69 -1.90
CA ILE A 51 -8.60 -9.33 -2.44
C ILE A 51 -7.97 -8.30 -1.51
N ARG A 52 -6.69 -8.48 -1.17
CA ARG A 52 -5.94 -7.49 -0.39
C ARG A 52 -4.56 -7.27 -0.98
N GLN A 53 -4.13 -6.01 -0.89
CA GLN A 53 -2.83 -5.57 -1.34
C GLN A 53 -1.80 -5.73 -0.22
N TYR A 54 -0.64 -6.27 -0.58
CA TYR A 54 0.48 -6.43 0.34
C TYR A 54 1.80 -6.07 -0.35
N SER A 55 2.63 -5.27 0.33
CA SER A 55 3.97 -4.94 -0.13
C SER A 55 4.86 -6.17 -0.12
N LEU A 56 5.67 -6.34 -1.16
CA LEU A 56 6.73 -7.34 -1.19
C LEU A 56 7.87 -6.86 -0.29
N CYS A 57 8.29 -7.71 0.64
CA CYS A 57 9.30 -7.36 1.64
C CYS A 57 10.63 -8.11 1.48
N ASN A 58 10.70 -9.10 0.57
CA ASN A 58 11.96 -9.75 0.21
C ASN A 58 12.79 -8.90 -0.77
N ASN A 59 14.03 -9.30 -0.98
CA ASN A 59 14.91 -8.66 -1.94
C ASN A 59 14.31 -8.67 -3.35
N SER A 60 14.30 -7.52 -4.03
CA SER A 60 13.72 -7.35 -5.37
C SER A 60 14.42 -8.14 -6.47
N LEU A 61 15.68 -8.55 -6.27
CA LEU A 61 16.43 -9.43 -7.17
C LEU A 61 16.10 -10.91 -6.98
N GLU A 62 15.39 -11.26 -5.89
CA GLU A 62 14.97 -12.63 -5.64
C GLU A 62 13.74 -12.97 -6.47
N THR A 63 13.85 -13.93 -7.39
CA THR A 63 12.77 -14.34 -8.30
C THR A 63 12.22 -15.74 -8.01
N GLU A 64 12.80 -16.41 -7.03
CA GLU A 64 12.39 -17.78 -6.65
C GLU A 64 11.14 -17.76 -5.77
N PHE A 65 10.93 -16.67 -5.02
CA PHE A 65 9.76 -16.51 -4.17
C PHE A 65 9.36 -15.04 -3.99
N TYR A 66 8.10 -14.83 -3.60
CA TYR A 66 7.63 -13.57 -3.05
C TYR A 66 7.33 -13.73 -1.56
N GLN A 67 7.63 -12.70 -0.79
CA GLN A 67 7.34 -12.65 0.63
C GLN A 67 6.53 -11.40 0.97
N ILE A 68 5.45 -11.62 1.71
CA ILE A 68 4.67 -10.52 2.32
C ILE A 68 4.69 -10.69 3.84
N THR A 69 4.61 -9.59 4.57
CA THR A 69 4.46 -9.61 6.02
C THR A 69 3.19 -8.85 6.39
N VAL A 70 2.34 -9.49 7.19
CA VAL A 70 0.98 -9.05 7.46
C VAL A 70 0.77 -8.92 8.96
N GLN A 71 0.28 -7.78 9.39
CA GLN A 71 -0.23 -7.57 10.74
C GLN A 71 -1.71 -7.98 10.79
N ILE A 72 -2.08 -8.82 11.75
CA ILE A 72 -3.47 -9.24 11.94
C ILE A 72 -4.21 -8.15 12.69
N GLU A 73 -5.19 -7.56 12.04
CA GLU A 73 -6.03 -6.51 12.62
C GLU A 73 -7.35 -7.08 13.11
N ALA A 74 -7.55 -7.06 14.43
CA ALA A 74 -8.77 -7.59 15.05
C ALA A 74 -10.04 -6.85 14.61
N ASN A 75 -9.93 -5.52 14.43
CA ASN A 75 -11.04 -4.62 14.10
C ASN A 75 -10.99 -4.12 12.64
N GLY A 76 -10.17 -4.75 11.78
CA GLY A 76 -10.06 -4.40 10.37
C GLY A 76 -11.21 -4.96 9.52
N LYS A 77 -11.17 -4.72 8.20
CA LYS A 77 -12.15 -5.22 7.20
C LYS A 77 -12.04 -6.74 6.94
N GLY A 78 -11.47 -7.51 7.86
CA GLY A 78 -11.41 -8.97 7.85
C GLY A 78 -10.29 -9.60 7.02
N GLY A 79 -9.66 -8.87 6.08
CA GLY A 79 -8.69 -9.46 5.14
C GLY A 79 -7.51 -10.16 5.80
N SER A 80 -6.76 -9.48 6.68
CA SER A 80 -5.62 -10.07 7.39
C SER A 80 -6.02 -11.23 8.30
N LYS A 81 -7.18 -11.11 8.96
CA LYS A 81 -7.72 -12.14 9.83
C LYS A 81 -8.10 -13.40 9.04
N THR A 82 -8.83 -13.24 7.93
CA THR A 82 -9.20 -14.36 7.05
C THR A 82 -7.97 -15.04 6.48
N LEU A 83 -6.99 -14.25 5.97
CA LEU A 83 -5.75 -14.82 5.48
C LEU A 83 -5.06 -15.69 6.54
N TYR A 84 -4.93 -15.18 7.77
CA TYR A 84 -4.28 -15.92 8.85
C TYR A 84 -5.05 -17.20 9.25
N GLN A 85 -6.38 -17.13 9.34
CA GLN A 85 -7.21 -18.24 9.77
C GLN A 85 -7.30 -19.36 8.74
N ASP A 86 -7.36 -19.02 7.46
CA ASP A 86 -7.65 -19.96 6.38
C ASP A 86 -6.40 -20.43 5.64
N ALA A 87 -5.27 -19.72 5.78
CA ALA A 87 -4.04 -20.08 5.08
C ALA A 87 -3.48 -21.43 5.50
N LYS A 88 -3.19 -22.28 4.52
CA LYS A 88 -2.58 -23.59 4.73
C LYS A 88 -1.33 -23.74 3.86
N ILE A 89 -0.29 -24.35 4.42
CA ILE A 89 0.91 -24.69 3.65
C ILE A 89 0.51 -25.58 2.47
N ASN A 90 1.11 -25.32 1.31
CA ASN A 90 0.82 -25.92 0.01
C ASN A 90 -0.49 -25.46 -0.65
N GLN A 91 -1.25 -24.57 -0.05
CA GLN A 91 -2.40 -23.94 -0.70
C GLN A 91 -1.95 -23.09 -1.88
N ILE A 92 -2.73 -23.13 -2.95
CA ILE A 92 -2.51 -22.31 -4.15
C ILE A 92 -3.34 -21.04 -4.03
N TYR A 93 -2.68 -19.91 -4.28
CA TYR A 93 -3.30 -18.60 -4.34
C TYR A 93 -3.14 -17.99 -5.74
N GLU A 94 -4.09 -17.13 -6.10
CA GLU A 94 -3.93 -16.22 -7.24
C GLU A 94 -3.42 -14.87 -6.73
N ILE A 95 -2.44 -14.31 -7.43
CA ILE A 95 -1.89 -12.99 -7.18
C ILE A 95 -1.84 -12.17 -8.45
N SER A 96 -1.82 -10.83 -8.33
CA SER A 96 -1.47 -9.98 -9.47
C SER A 96 0.03 -10.07 -9.79
N ALA A 97 0.43 -9.62 -10.99
CA ALA A 97 1.81 -9.22 -11.20
C ALA A 97 2.18 -8.08 -10.24
N PRO A 98 3.46 -7.96 -9.81
CA PRO A 98 3.91 -6.84 -8.98
C PRO A 98 3.65 -5.50 -9.66
N ARG A 99 3.18 -4.53 -8.88
CA ARG A 99 3.03 -3.12 -9.29
C ARG A 99 3.76 -2.25 -8.30
N ASN A 100 4.32 -1.12 -8.76
CA ASN A 100 5.06 -0.21 -7.91
C ASN A 100 4.51 1.21 -7.98
N HIS A 101 3.90 1.66 -6.89
CA HIS A 101 3.45 3.05 -6.68
C HIS A 101 4.32 3.78 -5.66
N PHE A 102 5.37 3.12 -5.15
CA PHE A 102 6.32 3.66 -4.19
C PHE A 102 7.77 3.37 -4.62
N PRO A 103 8.18 3.86 -5.80
CA PRO A 103 9.47 3.48 -6.39
C PRO A 103 10.65 4.12 -5.65
N LEU A 104 11.73 3.36 -5.49
CA LEU A 104 13.00 3.84 -4.96
C LEU A 104 13.77 4.62 -6.05
N ASN A 105 14.16 5.87 -5.75
CA ASN A 105 15.02 6.66 -6.62
C ASN A 105 16.50 6.28 -6.42
N LEU A 106 17.02 5.48 -7.32
CA LEU A 106 18.41 5.01 -7.24
C LEU A 106 19.45 6.09 -7.58
N GLY A 107 19.02 7.24 -8.09
CA GLY A 107 19.91 8.39 -8.37
C GLY A 107 20.13 9.33 -7.18
N ALA A 108 19.43 9.10 -6.06
CA ALA A 108 19.60 9.90 -4.86
C ALA A 108 20.98 9.70 -4.22
N LYS A 109 21.57 10.77 -3.67
CA LYS A 109 22.86 10.68 -2.96
C LYS A 109 22.74 9.98 -1.62
N LYS A 110 21.61 10.17 -0.93
CA LYS A 110 21.31 9.60 0.39
C LYS A 110 19.84 9.20 0.48
N HIS A 111 19.56 8.15 1.23
CA HIS A 111 18.20 7.68 1.47
C HIS A 111 17.92 7.63 2.96
N LEU A 112 16.88 8.30 3.38
CA LEU A 112 16.36 8.24 4.74
C LEU A 112 15.04 7.47 4.72
N LEU A 113 15.04 6.31 5.39
CA LEU A 113 13.87 5.44 5.44
C LEU A 113 13.26 5.50 6.85
N ILE A 114 11.97 5.84 6.98
CA ILE A 114 11.30 5.95 8.28
C ILE A 114 10.03 5.13 8.27
N ALA A 115 10.03 4.05 9.04
CA ALA A 115 8.96 3.06 9.12
C ALA A 115 8.20 3.16 10.43
N GLY A 116 6.86 3.11 10.37
CA GLY A 116 5.98 2.96 11.53
C GLY A 116 5.22 1.63 11.50
N GLY A 117 5.44 0.75 12.48
CA GLY A 117 4.77 -0.54 12.58
C GLY A 117 4.91 -1.38 11.32
N ILE A 118 3.79 -1.88 10.78
CA ILE A 118 3.77 -2.72 9.55
C ILE A 118 4.21 -1.95 8.30
N GLY A 119 4.24 -0.62 8.32
CA GLY A 119 4.77 0.21 7.21
C GLY A 119 6.25 -0.01 6.92
N ILE A 120 6.95 -0.83 7.71
CA ILE A 120 8.32 -1.24 7.42
C ILE A 120 8.40 -2.15 6.17
N THR A 121 7.35 -2.85 5.79
CA THR A 121 7.39 -3.89 4.75
C THR A 121 7.96 -3.41 3.40
N PRO A 122 7.52 -2.32 2.76
CA PRO A 122 8.14 -1.83 1.54
C PRO A 122 9.56 -1.29 1.78
N LEU A 123 9.82 -0.73 2.97
CA LEU A 123 11.10 -0.13 3.32
C LEU A 123 12.18 -1.17 3.61
N LEU A 124 11.82 -2.39 4.02
CA LEU A 124 12.76 -3.51 4.12
C LEU A 124 13.31 -3.91 2.75
N ALA A 125 12.45 -4.04 1.75
CA ALA A 125 12.88 -4.32 0.38
C ALA A 125 13.81 -3.21 -0.16
N MET A 126 13.46 -1.93 0.11
CA MET A 126 14.31 -0.79 -0.25
C MET A 126 15.67 -0.82 0.46
N ALA A 127 15.68 -1.06 1.78
CA ALA A 127 16.90 -1.13 2.57
C ALA A 127 17.81 -2.27 2.11
N SER A 128 17.24 -3.43 1.77
CA SER A 128 17.99 -4.58 1.23
C SER A 128 18.63 -4.24 -0.12
N GLU A 129 17.90 -3.60 -1.02
CA GLU A 129 18.43 -3.15 -2.31
C GLU A 129 19.53 -2.09 -2.15
N LEU A 130 19.32 -1.09 -1.30
CA LEU A 130 20.32 -0.05 -1.02
C LEU A 130 21.59 -0.61 -0.39
N LYS A 131 21.47 -1.58 0.54
CA LYS A 131 22.60 -2.30 1.12
C LYS A 131 23.43 -3.00 0.06
N MET A 132 22.81 -3.76 -0.84
CA MET A 132 23.50 -4.47 -1.92
C MET A 132 24.21 -3.53 -2.88
N ARG A 133 23.66 -2.33 -3.11
CA ARG A 133 24.26 -1.31 -3.98
C ARG A 133 25.36 -0.52 -3.28
N GLY A 134 25.60 -0.73 -1.99
CA GLY A 134 26.54 0.08 -1.20
C GLY A 134 26.13 1.55 -1.07
N ALA A 135 24.83 1.84 -1.20
CA ALA A 135 24.30 3.19 -1.14
C ALA A 135 24.38 3.77 0.28
N ASP A 136 24.37 5.10 0.38
CA ASP A 136 24.25 5.78 1.68
C ASP A 136 22.77 5.85 2.08
N PHE A 137 22.44 5.12 3.16
CA PHE A 137 21.08 5.11 3.70
C PHE A 137 21.06 4.79 5.19
N HIS A 138 19.95 5.14 5.83
CA HIS A 138 19.62 4.69 7.18
C HIS A 138 18.12 4.42 7.32
N LEU A 139 17.78 3.29 7.96
CA LEU A 139 16.41 2.90 8.29
C LEU A 139 16.12 3.19 9.76
N HIS A 140 15.15 4.06 10.02
CA HIS A 140 14.56 4.27 11.34
C HIS A 140 13.26 3.47 11.42
N TYR A 141 13.21 2.50 12.30
CA TYR A 141 12.04 1.65 12.51
C TYR A 141 11.38 1.94 13.86
N CYS A 142 10.17 2.47 13.81
CA CYS A 142 9.37 2.81 14.99
C CYS A 142 8.31 1.73 15.20
N ALA A 143 8.34 1.08 16.35
CA ALA A 143 7.36 0.08 16.75
C ALA A 143 6.89 0.40 18.19
N ARG A 144 5.67 -0.04 18.54
CA ARG A 144 5.12 0.23 19.87
C ARG A 144 5.98 -0.36 20.98
N ASN A 145 6.48 -1.57 20.82
CA ASN A 145 7.38 -2.26 21.75
C ASN A 145 8.10 -3.39 21.03
N GLN A 146 8.96 -4.11 21.75
CA GLN A 146 9.75 -5.20 21.20
C GLN A 146 8.89 -6.34 20.61
N ASN A 147 7.76 -6.68 21.24
CA ASN A 147 6.90 -7.75 20.76
C ASN A 147 6.18 -7.40 19.46
N LYS A 148 5.94 -6.10 19.20
CA LYS A 148 5.38 -5.57 17.94
C LYS A 148 6.44 -5.21 16.90
N THR A 149 7.71 -5.48 17.18
CA THR A 149 8.83 -5.32 16.25
C THR A 149 8.91 -6.54 15.35
N ILE A 150 9.00 -6.33 14.04
CA ILE A 150 9.24 -7.43 13.09
C ILE A 150 10.64 -7.99 13.33
N GLN A 151 10.70 -9.28 13.62
CA GLN A 151 11.92 -10.02 13.79
C GLN A 151 12.21 -10.78 12.51
N SER A 152 13.03 -10.19 11.64
CA SER A 152 13.53 -10.84 10.42
C SER A 152 15.06 -10.81 10.37
N ASN A 153 15.63 -11.76 9.65
CA ASN A 153 17.09 -11.83 9.45
C ASN A 153 17.60 -10.57 8.76
N GLU A 154 16.86 -10.06 7.78
CA GLU A 154 17.19 -8.86 7.03
C GLU A 154 17.29 -7.63 7.93
N LEU A 155 16.32 -7.44 8.83
CA LEU A 155 16.36 -6.32 9.78
C LEU A 155 17.52 -6.45 10.75
N MET A 156 17.76 -7.66 11.28
CA MET A 156 18.89 -7.92 12.18
C MET A 156 20.23 -7.65 11.52
N GLU A 157 20.39 -8.05 10.26
CA GLU A 157 21.58 -7.72 9.48
C GLU A 157 21.76 -6.20 9.32
N LEU A 158 20.71 -5.44 8.98
CA LEU A 158 20.79 -3.98 8.85
C LEU A 158 21.22 -3.32 10.15
N ILE A 159 20.73 -3.81 11.31
CA ILE A 159 21.13 -3.33 12.64
C ILE A 159 22.61 -3.62 12.89
N ASN A 160 23.05 -4.85 12.64
CA ASN A 160 24.46 -5.26 12.84
C ASN A 160 25.44 -4.47 11.97
N TYR A 161 25.00 -4.05 10.77
CA TYR A 161 25.79 -3.17 9.89
C TYR A 161 25.66 -1.67 10.22
N GLY A 162 24.93 -1.30 11.29
CA GLY A 162 24.70 0.10 11.65
C GLY A 162 23.83 0.88 10.65
N LYS A 163 23.05 0.17 9.83
CA LYS A 163 22.16 0.76 8.81
C LYS A 163 20.69 0.84 9.23
N ALA A 164 20.35 0.34 10.41
CA ALA A 164 19.01 0.48 10.98
C ALA A 164 19.06 0.80 12.49
N THR A 165 18.08 1.56 12.94
CA THR A 165 17.83 1.86 14.36
C THR A 165 16.37 1.60 14.67
N ILE A 166 16.10 0.88 15.76
CA ILE A 166 14.73 0.61 16.25
C ILE A 166 14.40 1.57 17.40
N TYR A 167 13.17 2.07 17.37
CA TYR A 167 12.61 2.94 18.41
C TYR A 167 11.33 2.30 18.96
N HIS A 168 11.20 2.29 20.29
CA HIS A 168 10.00 1.83 20.98
C HIS A 168 9.38 2.98 21.76
N ASP A 169 8.14 3.32 21.46
CA ASP A 169 7.41 4.40 22.15
C ASP A 169 6.57 3.92 23.35
N ASN A 170 6.36 2.60 23.46
CA ASN A 170 5.51 1.97 24.47
C ASN A 170 4.10 2.58 24.57
N GLY A 171 3.62 3.17 23.48
CA GLY A 171 2.31 3.82 23.38
C GLY A 171 2.33 5.33 23.66
N ASP A 172 3.48 5.90 24.00
CA ASP A 172 3.69 7.35 24.12
C ASP A 172 4.70 7.82 23.07
N PRO A 173 4.24 8.54 22.03
CA PRO A 173 5.11 9.02 20.94
C PRO A 173 6.32 9.87 21.41
N SER A 174 6.24 10.48 22.59
CA SER A 174 7.35 11.29 23.14
C SER A 174 8.58 10.45 23.52
N ASN A 175 8.39 9.14 23.73
CA ASN A 175 9.47 8.19 24.01
C ASN A 175 10.07 7.57 22.74
N GLY A 176 9.48 7.87 21.58
CA GLY A 176 9.88 7.30 20.28
C GLY A 176 11.02 8.06 19.61
N ILE A 177 11.01 8.05 18.28
CA ILE A 177 11.97 8.79 17.46
C ILE A 177 11.77 10.30 17.62
N ASP A 178 12.85 11.05 17.81
CA ASP A 178 12.83 12.51 17.67
C ASP A 178 12.84 12.89 16.20
N LEU A 179 11.64 13.03 15.61
CA LEU A 179 11.46 13.39 14.20
C LEU A 179 12.13 14.73 13.89
N LYS A 180 11.99 15.72 14.77
CA LYS A 180 12.57 17.04 14.58
C LYS A 180 14.08 16.98 14.42
N LYS A 181 14.76 16.21 15.25
CA LYS A 181 16.22 16.02 15.16
C LYS A 181 16.60 15.19 13.90
N THR A 182 15.78 14.22 13.54
CA THR A 182 16.11 13.24 12.50
C THR A 182 15.90 13.79 11.10
N ILE A 183 14.83 14.58 10.84
CA ILE A 183 14.40 14.94 9.49
C ILE A 183 14.21 16.43 9.20
N ARG A 184 14.24 17.30 10.21
CA ARG A 184 13.95 18.73 10.01
C ARG A 184 14.88 19.40 9.00
N ASN A 185 16.17 19.07 9.03
CA ASN A 185 17.15 19.68 8.16
C ASN A 185 17.29 18.89 6.86
N TYR A 186 16.86 19.48 5.75
CA TYR A 186 17.13 18.93 4.44
C TYR A 186 18.63 18.97 4.13
N GLU A 187 19.14 17.89 3.54
CA GLU A 187 20.47 17.82 2.94
C GLU A 187 20.31 17.60 1.43
N GLU A 188 21.07 18.34 0.63
CA GLU A 188 20.98 18.27 -0.83
C GLU A 188 21.23 16.86 -1.39
N GLY A 189 20.26 16.35 -2.16
CA GLY A 189 20.30 15.01 -2.73
C GLY A 189 19.87 13.90 -1.79
N ARG A 190 19.35 14.24 -0.59
CA ARG A 190 18.72 13.27 0.31
C ARG A 190 17.25 13.07 -0.07
N HIS A 191 16.83 11.85 -0.24
CA HIS A 191 15.44 11.46 -0.43
C HIS A 191 14.89 10.78 0.83
N LEU A 192 13.68 11.16 1.22
CA LEU A 192 12.95 10.62 2.37
C LEU A 192 11.87 9.65 1.89
N TYR A 193 11.85 8.45 2.45
CA TYR A 193 10.83 7.42 2.25
C TYR A 193 10.17 7.09 3.57
N PHE A 194 8.85 7.14 3.66
CA PHE A 194 8.18 6.80 4.89
C PHE A 194 6.82 6.13 4.67
N CYS A 195 6.50 5.21 5.58
CA CYS A 195 5.24 4.49 5.60
C CYS A 195 4.89 4.12 7.04
N GLY A 196 3.62 4.21 7.41
CA GLY A 196 3.16 3.91 8.74
C GLY A 196 1.73 4.38 9.03
N PRO A 197 1.28 4.36 10.30
CA PRO A 197 -0.04 4.81 10.70
C PRO A 197 -0.28 6.29 10.38
N THR A 198 -1.54 6.67 10.16
CA THR A 198 -1.93 8.02 9.74
C THR A 198 -1.37 9.14 10.62
N GLY A 199 -1.43 9.00 11.95
CA GLY A 199 -0.88 9.99 12.88
C GLY A 199 0.64 10.14 12.77
N PHE A 200 1.36 9.03 12.60
CA PHE A 200 2.81 9.01 12.38
C PHE A 200 3.19 9.70 11.06
N MET A 201 2.47 9.38 9.97
CA MET A 201 2.65 10.02 8.67
C MET A 201 2.41 11.54 8.73
N ALA A 202 1.38 11.97 9.47
CA ALA A 202 1.08 13.38 9.67
C ALA A 202 2.19 14.09 10.45
N ALA A 203 2.73 13.47 11.50
CA ALA A 203 3.85 14.00 12.27
C ALA A 203 5.10 14.21 11.39
N ILE A 204 5.46 13.23 10.56
CA ILE A 204 6.57 13.37 9.60
C ILE A 204 6.32 14.54 8.64
N LYS A 205 5.12 14.59 8.01
CA LYS A 205 4.77 15.67 7.06
C LYS A 205 4.85 17.06 7.68
N ASN A 206 4.57 17.21 8.96
CA ASN A 206 4.69 18.50 9.66
C ASN A 206 6.14 18.98 9.81
N GLU A 207 7.12 18.08 9.88
CA GLU A 207 8.53 18.41 10.07
C GLU A 207 9.30 18.66 8.76
N ILE A 208 8.71 18.26 7.60
CA ILE A 208 9.39 18.31 6.28
C ILE A 208 8.83 19.36 5.33
N LYS A 209 8.21 20.41 5.85
CA LYS A 209 7.55 21.46 5.04
C LYS A 209 8.48 22.16 4.05
N ASP A 210 9.75 22.23 4.38
CA ASP A 210 10.78 22.91 3.59
C ASP A 210 11.57 21.96 2.66
N TRP A 211 11.17 20.67 2.63
CA TRP A 211 11.80 19.70 1.73
C TRP A 211 11.28 19.83 0.30
N PRO A 212 12.13 19.65 -0.74
CA PRO A 212 11.66 19.54 -2.13
C PRO A 212 10.66 18.40 -2.27
N LEU A 213 9.52 18.66 -2.93
CA LEU A 213 8.43 17.69 -3.03
C LEU A 213 8.84 16.41 -3.78
N ASP A 214 9.73 16.51 -4.76
CA ASP A 214 10.26 15.40 -5.53
C ASP A 214 11.27 14.52 -4.75
N HIS A 215 11.68 14.97 -3.56
CA HIS A 215 12.52 14.21 -2.63
C HIS A 215 11.72 13.55 -1.49
N ILE A 216 10.40 13.71 -1.47
CA ILE A 216 9.52 13.15 -0.44
C ILE A 216 8.69 12.04 -1.06
N HIS A 217 8.83 10.82 -0.53
CA HIS A 217 8.15 9.63 -1.00
C HIS A 217 7.44 8.94 0.16
N TYR A 218 6.18 8.57 -0.03
CA TYR A 218 5.42 7.88 1.00
C TYR A 218 4.34 6.98 0.42
N GLU A 219 3.98 5.96 1.17
CA GLU A 219 2.88 5.07 0.85
C GLU A 219 1.91 5.00 2.03
N HIS A 220 0.61 5.00 1.75
CA HIS A 220 -0.45 4.82 2.74
C HIS A 220 -1.00 3.39 2.70
N PHE A 221 -1.16 2.77 3.88
CA PHE A 221 -1.78 1.44 4.02
C PHE A 221 -3.24 1.52 4.49
N SER A 222 -3.75 2.71 4.74
CA SER A 222 -5.14 2.98 5.07
C SER A 222 -5.59 4.26 4.39
N ALA A 223 -6.89 4.41 4.19
CA ALA A 223 -7.44 5.68 3.75
C ALA A 223 -6.99 6.78 4.72
N VAL A 224 -6.52 7.86 4.16
CA VAL A 224 -6.42 9.11 4.92
C VAL A 224 -7.86 9.50 5.26
N SER A 225 -8.23 9.43 6.53
CA SER A 225 -9.56 9.87 6.96
C SER A 225 -9.79 11.28 6.43
N GLN A 226 -10.79 11.45 5.58
CA GLN A 226 -11.13 12.73 4.95
C GLN A 226 -11.80 13.70 5.92
N GLU A 227 -11.55 13.59 7.23
CA GLU A 227 -12.06 14.53 8.23
C GLU A 227 -11.62 15.97 7.97
N GLN A 228 -10.61 16.21 7.13
CA GLN A 228 -10.18 17.57 6.77
C GLN A 228 -10.96 18.18 5.60
N ASN A 229 -11.84 17.43 4.92
CA ASN A 229 -12.71 17.95 3.85
C ASN A 229 -14.21 17.96 4.20
N LEU A 230 -14.57 17.86 5.47
CA LEU A 230 -15.96 17.95 5.96
C LEU A 230 -16.65 19.33 5.71
N GLY A 231 -16.05 20.18 4.91
CA GLY A 231 -16.55 21.54 4.66
C GLY A 231 -17.27 21.76 3.34
N LYS A 232 -17.34 20.83 2.38
CA LYS A 232 -17.82 21.21 1.05
C LYS A 232 -18.70 20.28 0.22
N ASN A 233 -18.93 19.01 0.51
CA ASN A 233 -19.97 18.31 -0.26
C ASN A 233 -20.69 17.26 0.59
N LEU A 234 -21.95 17.54 0.92
CA LEU A 234 -22.92 16.51 1.25
C LEU A 234 -22.93 15.51 0.09
N ASN A 235 -22.68 14.24 0.37
CA ASN A 235 -22.78 13.20 -0.64
C ASN A 235 -24.20 13.25 -1.24
N THR A 236 -24.29 13.48 -2.53
CA THR A 236 -25.55 13.44 -3.28
C THR A 236 -25.63 12.17 -4.10
N GLU A 237 -26.82 11.68 -4.34
CA GLU A 237 -27.04 10.59 -5.29
C GLU A 237 -26.72 11.04 -6.72
N PHE A 238 -26.26 10.12 -7.56
CA PHE A 238 -25.99 10.35 -8.97
C PHE A 238 -26.16 9.07 -9.78
N LEU A 239 -26.17 9.18 -11.12
CA LEU A 239 -26.25 8.05 -12.01
C LEU A 239 -24.85 7.67 -12.53
N ILE A 240 -24.63 6.39 -12.73
CA ILE A 240 -23.53 5.88 -13.54
C ILE A 240 -24.08 5.20 -14.79
N SER A 241 -23.52 5.55 -15.94
CA SER A 241 -23.80 4.90 -17.22
C SER A 241 -22.59 4.08 -17.64
N LEU A 242 -22.78 2.80 -17.89
CA LEU A 242 -21.74 1.89 -18.34
C LEU A 242 -21.75 1.87 -19.89
N ASN A 243 -20.72 2.43 -20.50
CA ASN A 243 -20.71 2.66 -21.95
C ASN A 243 -20.71 1.39 -22.78
N ARG A 244 -20.02 0.33 -22.32
CA ARG A 244 -19.92 -0.94 -23.07
C ARG A 244 -21.15 -1.81 -22.89
N SER A 245 -21.62 -1.95 -21.66
CA SER A 245 -22.79 -2.79 -21.34
C SER A 245 -24.12 -2.09 -21.56
N LYS A 246 -24.14 -0.76 -21.78
CA LYS A 246 -25.33 0.10 -21.94
C LYS A 246 -26.26 0.06 -20.73
N LEU A 247 -25.77 -0.32 -19.56
CA LEU A 247 -26.51 -0.33 -18.31
C LEU A 247 -26.39 1.00 -17.59
N LYS A 248 -27.39 1.31 -16.78
CA LYS A 248 -27.38 2.48 -15.89
C LYS A 248 -27.73 2.06 -14.48
N PHE A 249 -27.01 2.62 -13.51
CA PHE A 249 -27.26 2.36 -12.10
C PHE A 249 -27.26 3.67 -11.32
N LYS A 250 -28.03 3.69 -10.24
CA LYS A 250 -28.05 4.78 -9.29
C LYS A 250 -26.99 4.49 -8.21
N VAL A 251 -26.21 5.50 -7.84
CA VAL A 251 -25.29 5.46 -6.70
C VAL A 251 -25.91 6.32 -5.60
N GLU A 252 -26.30 5.71 -4.51
CA GLU A 252 -26.90 6.39 -3.37
C GLU A 252 -25.88 7.25 -2.62
N ALA A 253 -26.34 8.22 -1.82
CA ALA A 253 -25.47 9.14 -1.09
C ALA A 253 -24.48 8.43 -0.15
N ASN A 254 -24.84 7.29 0.39
CA ASN A 254 -24.07 6.54 1.41
C ASN A 254 -23.33 5.31 0.84
N GLU A 255 -23.25 5.16 -0.48
CA GLU A 255 -22.54 4.03 -1.10
C GLU A 255 -21.48 4.50 -2.11
N SER A 256 -20.49 3.66 -2.36
CA SER A 256 -19.50 3.88 -3.43
C SER A 256 -20.04 3.42 -4.79
N ILE A 257 -19.38 3.81 -5.87
CA ILE A 257 -19.70 3.31 -7.22
C ILE A 257 -19.53 1.78 -7.27
N ILE A 258 -18.50 1.22 -6.63
CA ILE A 258 -18.30 -0.24 -6.54
C ILE A 258 -19.45 -0.93 -5.82
N ASP A 259 -19.96 -0.37 -4.74
CA ASP A 259 -21.08 -0.98 -3.99
C ASP A 259 -22.34 -1.03 -4.86
N SER A 260 -22.63 0.07 -5.58
CA SER A 260 -23.74 0.11 -6.53
C SER A 260 -23.59 -0.93 -7.63
N LEU A 261 -22.39 -1.06 -8.21
CA LEU A 261 -22.09 -2.08 -9.24
C LEU A 261 -22.30 -3.50 -8.69
N ARG A 262 -21.78 -3.81 -7.50
CA ARG A 262 -21.94 -5.13 -6.85
C ARG A 262 -23.40 -5.49 -6.56
N LYS A 263 -24.18 -4.54 -6.04
CA LYS A 263 -25.63 -4.73 -5.83
C LYS A 263 -26.37 -5.14 -7.11
N ASN A 264 -25.85 -4.69 -8.25
CA ASN A 264 -26.41 -5.01 -9.56
C ASN A 264 -25.67 -6.16 -10.27
N ASN A 265 -24.95 -7.01 -9.53
CA ASN A 265 -24.19 -8.16 -10.02
C ASN A 265 -23.13 -7.81 -11.07
N PHE A 266 -22.60 -6.59 -11.02
CA PHE A 266 -21.52 -6.14 -11.90
C PHE A 266 -20.21 -6.07 -11.11
N PHE A 267 -19.32 -7.05 -11.31
CA PHE A 267 -18.10 -7.18 -10.54
C PHE A 267 -16.92 -6.48 -11.19
N ILE A 268 -16.29 -5.57 -10.44
CA ILE A 268 -15.02 -4.94 -10.77
C ILE A 268 -14.00 -5.33 -9.70
N GLU A 269 -12.80 -5.66 -10.12
CA GLU A 269 -11.70 -5.96 -9.20
C GLU A 269 -11.41 -4.74 -8.32
N SER A 270 -11.37 -4.95 -7.01
CA SER A 270 -10.98 -3.95 -6.02
C SER A 270 -10.17 -4.62 -4.93
N SER A 271 -9.33 -3.84 -4.24
CA SER A 271 -8.48 -4.36 -3.17
C SER A 271 -8.67 -3.55 -1.88
N CYS A 272 -8.09 -2.34 -1.77
CA CYS A 272 -8.17 -1.55 -0.55
C CYS A 272 -9.57 -0.97 -0.27
N GLU A 273 -10.31 -0.62 -1.31
CA GLU A 273 -11.60 0.08 -1.26
C GLU A 273 -11.56 1.42 -0.53
N GLU A 274 -10.39 2.05 -0.53
CA GLU A 274 -10.09 3.28 0.21
C GLU A 274 -9.27 4.30 -0.62
N GLY A 275 -9.09 4.04 -1.94
CA GLY A 275 -8.51 5.01 -2.87
C GLY A 275 -7.00 5.15 -2.85
N TYR A 276 -6.24 4.18 -2.31
CA TYR A 276 -4.78 4.25 -2.27
C TYR A 276 -4.06 3.15 -3.06
N CYS A 277 -4.75 2.13 -3.57
CA CYS A 277 -4.10 1.00 -4.24
C CYS A 277 -4.19 1.01 -5.77
N GLY A 278 -5.10 1.75 -6.36
CA GLY A 278 -5.28 1.83 -7.80
C GLY A 278 -5.96 0.62 -8.47
N THR A 279 -6.30 -0.47 -7.74
CA THR A 279 -6.86 -1.71 -8.33
C THR A 279 -8.19 -1.46 -9.04
N CYS A 280 -9.03 -0.57 -8.52
CA CYS A 280 -10.34 -0.22 -9.10
C CYS A 280 -10.28 0.92 -10.12
N LEU A 281 -9.10 1.20 -10.70
CA LEU A 281 -8.92 2.24 -11.70
C LEU A 281 -9.83 1.99 -12.90
N THR A 282 -10.68 2.95 -13.20
CA THR A 282 -11.66 2.86 -14.29
C THR A 282 -11.55 4.11 -15.15
N ARG A 283 -11.59 3.93 -16.47
CA ARG A 283 -11.67 5.06 -17.40
C ARG A 283 -13.09 5.62 -17.39
N TYR A 284 -13.20 6.94 -17.34
CA TYR A 284 -14.47 7.62 -17.53
C TYR A 284 -14.49 8.36 -18.88
N LEU A 285 -15.67 8.54 -19.43
CA LEU A 285 -15.90 9.10 -20.77
C LEU A 285 -16.72 10.40 -20.73
N GLY A 286 -17.33 10.73 -19.58
CA GLY A 286 -18.14 11.93 -19.43
C GLY A 286 -18.61 12.13 -17.99
N GLY A 287 -19.04 13.34 -17.69
CA GLY A 287 -19.36 13.80 -16.35
C GLY A 287 -18.20 14.46 -15.64
N GLU A 288 -18.40 14.90 -14.40
CA GLU A 288 -17.40 15.58 -13.57
C GLU A 288 -17.07 14.73 -12.35
N PRO A 289 -15.97 13.97 -12.34
CA PRO A 289 -15.57 13.17 -11.19
C PRO A 289 -15.22 14.04 -9.98
N ASP A 290 -15.66 13.61 -8.79
CA ASP A 290 -15.17 14.06 -7.50
C ASP A 290 -14.09 13.08 -7.02
N HIS A 291 -12.85 13.38 -7.36
CA HIS A 291 -11.69 12.53 -7.02
C HIS A 291 -11.40 12.58 -5.52
N ARG A 292 -11.41 11.41 -4.88
CA ARG A 292 -11.14 11.24 -3.44
C ARG A 292 -9.99 10.28 -3.17
N ASP A 293 -9.25 9.95 -4.18
CA ASP A 293 -8.09 9.06 -4.11
C ASP A 293 -6.78 9.83 -3.80
N THR A 294 -5.74 9.05 -3.45
CA THR A 294 -4.39 9.57 -3.20
C THR A 294 -3.36 9.05 -4.21
N VAL A 295 -3.81 8.40 -5.29
CA VAL A 295 -2.96 7.69 -6.25
C VAL A 295 -2.82 8.45 -7.55
N LEU A 296 -3.92 9.03 -8.05
CA LEU A 296 -3.94 9.66 -9.37
C LEU A 296 -3.27 11.04 -9.35
N ASN A 297 -2.35 11.23 -10.25
CA ASN A 297 -1.81 12.55 -10.55
C ASN A 297 -2.77 13.36 -11.44
N GLU A 298 -2.54 14.65 -11.61
CA GLU A 298 -3.43 15.55 -12.36
C GLU A 298 -3.58 15.20 -13.85
N LYS A 299 -2.63 14.46 -14.43
CA LYS A 299 -2.73 13.97 -15.80
C LYS A 299 -3.67 12.78 -15.87
N ASP A 300 -3.53 11.83 -14.94
CA ASP A 300 -4.37 10.62 -14.93
C ASP A 300 -5.82 10.92 -14.56
N LYS A 301 -6.07 11.89 -13.68
CA LYS A 301 -7.42 12.36 -13.31
C LYS A 301 -8.26 12.85 -14.49
N LYS A 302 -7.64 13.20 -15.62
CA LYS A 302 -8.36 13.63 -16.83
C LYS A 302 -9.10 12.50 -17.53
N ASP A 303 -8.62 11.27 -17.37
CA ASP A 303 -9.15 10.10 -18.08
C ASP A 303 -9.63 8.99 -17.14
N PHE A 304 -9.20 8.99 -15.88
CA PHE A 304 -9.39 7.87 -14.95
C PHE A 304 -9.96 8.32 -13.61
N ILE A 305 -10.67 7.40 -12.97
CA ILE A 305 -11.29 7.56 -11.65
C ILE A 305 -11.09 6.28 -10.83
N LEU A 306 -10.90 6.40 -9.51
CA LEU A 306 -10.94 5.26 -8.60
C LEU A 306 -12.36 5.09 -8.05
N ILE A 307 -13.10 4.14 -8.59
CA ILE A 307 -14.53 3.96 -8.34
C ILE A 307 -14.90 3.44 -6.95
N CYS A 308 -13.91 3.07 -6.13
CA CYS A 308 -14.15 2.64 -4.74
C CYS A 308 -14.35 3.80 -3.76
N CYS A 309 -13.83 5.00 -4.06
CA CYS A 309 -13.84 6.14 -3.14
C CYS A 309 -14.36 7.43 -3.77
N SER A 310 -14.16 7.61 -5.08
CA SER A 310 -14.55 8.82 -5.79
C SER A 310 -16.06 8.86 -6.04
N ARG A 311 -16.57 10.07 -6.27
CA ARG A 311 -17.99 10.32 -6.54
C ARG A 311 -18.17 11.21 -7.78
N SER A 312 -19.30 11.86 -7.93
CA SER A 312 -19.59 12.77 -9.03
C SER A 312 -20.03 14.15 -8.53
N ASN A 313 -19.51 15.19 -9.18
CA ASN A 313 -20.00 16.56 -9.09
C ASN A 313 -21.09 16.85 -10.13
N SER A 314 -21.29 15.94 -11.10
CA SER A 314 -22.36 16.01 -12.10
C SER A 314 -23.46 14.98 -11.79
N PRO A 315 -24.69 15.16 -12.33
CA PRO A 315 -25.79 14.22 -12.12
C PRO A 315 -25.52 12.81 -12.66
N GLU A 316 -24.60 12.67 -13.60
CA GLU A 316 -24.24 11.41 -14.24
C GLU A 316 -22.74 11.33 -14.54
N LEU A 317 -22.16 10.15 -14.31
CA LEU A 317 -20.82 9.76 -14.80
C LEU A 317 -20.94 8.65 -15.82
N VAL A 318 -20.21 8.76 -16.92
CA VAL A 318 -20.14 7.73 -17.96
C VAL A 318 -18.82 6.97 -17.80
N LEU A 319 -18.88 5.67 -17.48
CA LEU A 319 -17.74 4.80 -17.29
C LEU A 319 -17.51 3.89 -18.51
N ASP A 320 -16.26 3.61 -18.85
CA ASP A 320 -15.90 2.71 -19.95
C ASP A 320 -15.95 1.22 -19.50
N LEU A 321 -17.15 0.80 -19.07
CA LEU A 321 -17.47 -0.53 -18.55
C LEU A 321 -18.60 -1.19 -19.37
#